data_14033ab74935e42f394ee1706c2defdf
#
_entry.id   14033ab74935e42f394ee1706c2defdf
#
_cell.length_a   1.000
_cell.length_b   1.000
_cell.length_c   1.000
_cell.angle_alpha   90.00
_cell.angle_beta   90.00
_cell.angle_gamma   90.00
#
_symmetry.space_group_name_H-M   'P 1'
#
loop_
_entity.id
_entity.type
_entity.pdbx_description
1 polymer ?
#
loop_
_entity_poly.entity_id
_entity_poly.type
_entity_poly.pdbx_seq_one_letter_code
_entity_poly.pdbx_strand_id
1 'polypeptide(L)'
;TFCGVDSDVNNIIATARRFPMMAEYQLIVVKEAQELNKFELLDSYAKNPMKTTVLVINYKHGSVDKRKAVIKNIEKNGGVVFESKKWYENQIPAFIKSYFSEKNIKIDEKSAQMITDFVGNDISKLIQQLQKLEVSLPEDSNTVTSELIEKNVGVSKDYNNFELLKAIAEKNILKANTI
;
A
#
# COMPACT_ATOMS: atom_id res chain seq x y z
N THR A 1 -13.70 6.64 -14.70
CA THR A 1 -12.98 5.45 -14.24
C THR A 1 -13.25 4.29 -15.17
N PHE A 2 -12.23 3.55 -15.55
CA PHE A 2 -12.29 2.32 -16.34
C PHE A 2 -11.85 1.14 -15.47
N CYS A 3 -12.34 -0.07 -15.79
CA CYS A 3 -11.87 -1.31 -15.20
C CYS A 3 -11.23 -2.17 -16.30
N GLY A 4 -10.04 -2.74 -16.03
CA GLY A 4 -9.28 -3.50 -17.03
C GLY A 4 -10.02 -4.70 -17.61
N VAL A 5 -10.89 -5.33 -16.81
CA VAL A 5 -11.69 -6.50 -17.23
C VAL A 5 -12.67 -6.14 -18.36
N ASP A 6 -13.31 -4.97 -18.27
CA ASP A 6 -14.44 -4.60 -19.13
C ASP A 6 -14.11 -3.45 -20.12
N SER A 7 -12.84 -3.03 -20.17
CA SER A 7 -12.46 -1.84 -20.94
C SER A 7 -11.55 -2.18 -22.12
N ASP A 8 -11.82 -1.53 -23.26
CA ASP A 8 -10.90 -1.53 -24.40
C ASP A 8 -9.87 -0.41 -24.27
N VAL A 9 -8.62 -0.74 -24.50
CA VAL A 9 -7.48 0.21 -24.47
C VAL A 9 -7.69 1.36 -25.44
N ASN A 10 -8.27 1.12 -26.62
CA ASN A 10 -8.53 2.19 -27.59
C ASN A 10 -9.55 3.20 -27.08
N ASN A 11 -10.56 2.74 -26.32
CA ASN A 11 -11.54 3.64 -25.70
C ASN A 11 -10.89 4.48 -24.59
N ILE A 12 -10.00 3.89 -23.79
CA ILE A 12 -9.23 4.62 -22.79
C ILE A 12 -8.38 5.71 -23.45
N ILE A 13 -7.65 5.38 -24.52
CA ILE A 13 -6.82 6.32 -25.27
C ILE A 13 -7.67 7.42 -25.90
N ALA A 14 -8.79 7.07 -26.55
CA ALA A 14 -9.71 8.04 -27.17
C ALA A 14 -10.26 9.01 -26.11
N THR A 15 -10.64 8.50 -24.93
CA THR A 15 -11.11 9.34 -23.84
C THR A 15 -10.00 10.23 -23.30
N ALA A 16 -8.77 9.70 -23.14
CA ALA A 16 -7.64 10.46 -22.66
C ALA A 16 -7.17 11.57 -23.59
N ARG A 17 -7.47 11.47 -24.89
CA ARG A 17 -7.18 12.49 -25.89
C ARG A 17 -8.26 13.56 -26.05
N ARG A 18 -9.39 13.43 -25.37
CA ARG A 18 -10.43 14.48 -25.38
C ARG A 18 -10.00 15.65 -24.50
N PHE A 19 -10.44 16.85 -24.88
CA PHE A 19 -10.32 18.00 -24.00
C PHE A 19 -11.31 17.90 -22.84
N PRO A 20 -10.91 18.32 -21.63
CA PRO A 20 -11.84 18.38 -20.51
C PRO A 20 -12.98 19.34 -20.80
N MET A 21 -14.21 18.96 -20.44
CA MET A 21 -15.39 19.81 -20.57
C MET A 21 -15.58 20.61 -19.28
N MET A 22 -15.58 21.94 -19.39
CA MET A 22 -15.81 22.88 -18.28
C MET A 22 -14.85 22.71 -17.08
N ALA A 23 -13.64 22.19 -17.34
CA ALA A 23 -12.59 22.00 -16.35
C ALA A 23 -11.22 22.22 -16.99
N GLU A 24 -10.22 22.55 -16.20
CA GLU A 24 -8.84 22.71 -16.66
C GLU A 24 -8.17 21.35 -16.94
N TYR A 25 -8.49 20.37 -16.12
CA TYR A 25 -7.95 19.00 -16.23
C TYR A 25 -9.05 17.95 -16.17
N GLN A 26 -8.78 16.81 -16.80
CA GLN A 26 -9.57 15.59 -16.60
C GLN A 26 -8.74 14.52 -15.92
N LEU A 27 -9.36 13.78 -15.00
CA LEU A 27 -8.77 12.61 -14.34
C LEU A 27 -9.38 11.33 -14.89
N ILE A 28 -8.52 10.46 -15.41
CA ILE A 28 -8.90 9.12 -15.87
C ILE A 28 -8.16 8.11 -15.00
N VAL A 29 -8.91 7.21 -14.37
CA VAL A 29 -8.36 6.13 -13.54
C VAL A 29 -8.70 4.80 -14.19
N VAL A 30 -7.67 4.02 -14.50
CA VAL A 30 -7.78 2.64 -14.99
C VAL A 30 -7.41 1.71 -13.84
N LYS A 31 -8.38 0.97 -13.34
CA LYS A 31 -8.22 -0.03 -12.30
C LYS A 31 -7.98 -1.41 -12.92
N GLU A 32 -7.28 -2.28 -12.20
CA GLU A 32 -6.99 -3.67 -12.64
C GLU A 32 -6.38 -3.72 -14.05
N ALA A 33 -5.38 -2.86 -14.30
CA ALA A 33 -4.78 -2.72 -15.63
C ALA A 33 -4.02 -3.99 -16.10
N GLN A 34 -3.75 -4.95 -15.21
CA GLN A 34 -3.21 -6.25 -15.58
C GLN A 34 -4.19 -7.09 -16.41
N GLU A 35 -5.50 -6.82 -16.31
CA GLU A 35 -6.55 -7.49 -17.07
C GLU A 35 -6.82 -6.84 -18.43
N LEU A 36 -6.16 -5.71 -18.73
CA LEU A 36 -6.29 -5.05 -20.01
C LEU A 36 -5.70 -5.88 -21.15
N ASN A 37 -6.53 -6.27 -22.09
CA ASN A 37 -6.06 -6.83 -23.34
C ASN A 37 -5.26 -5.78 -24.13
N LYS A 38 -4.07 -6.17 -24.62
CA LYS A 38 -3.21 -5.30 -25.43
C LYS A 38 -2.75 -4.02 -24.71
N PHE A 39 -2.38 -4.15 -23.43
CA PHE A 39 -1.84 -3.04 -22.62
C PHE A 39 -0.76 -2.23 -23.36
N GLU A 40 0.00 -2.89 -24.23
CA GLU A 40 1.08 -2.28 -25.01
C GLU A 40 0.60 -1.15 -25.96
N LEU A 41 -0.68 -1.15 -26.36
CA LEU A 41 -1.23 -0.07 -27.20
C LEU A 41 -1.24 1.29 -26.49
N LEU A 42 -1.18 1.32 -25.15
CA LEU A 42 -1.02 2.56 -24.38
C LEU A 42 0.28 3.31 -24.74
N ASP A 43 1.25 2.63 -25.36
CA ASP A 43 2.49 3.25 -25.86
C ASP A 43 2.21 4.40 -26.83
N SER A 44 1.17 4.29 -27.65
CA SER A 44 0.76 5.35 -28.57
C SER A 44 0.32 6.64 -27.86
N TYR A 45 -0.27 6.51 -26.68
CA TYR A 45 -0.62 7.64 -25.84
C TYR A 45 0.58 8.13 -25.00
N ALA A 46 1.37 7.20 -24.46
CA ALA A 46 2.55 7.51 -23.66
C ALA A 46 3.61 8.32 -24.42
N LYS A 47 3.71 8.15 -25.75
CA LYS A 47 4.60 8.95 -26.61
C LYS A 47 4.20 10.40 -26.74
N ASN A 48 2.92 10.71 -26.68
CA ASN A 48 2.40 12.07 -26.81
C ASN A 48 1.16 12.24 -25.91
N PRO A 49 1.35 12.36 -24.59
CA PRO A 49 0.26 12.49 -23.64
C PRO A 49 -0.37 13.89 -23.71
N MET A 50 -1.66 13.96 -23.45
CA MET A 50 -2.38 15.24 -23.35
C MET A 50 -2.02 15.94 -22.04
N LYS A 51 -1.59 17.20 -22.10
CA LYS A 51 -1.21 17.99 -20.91
C LYS A 51 -2.38 18.27 -19.97
N THR A 52 -3.60 18.23 -20.48
CA THR A 52 -4.85 18.46 -19.73
C THR A 52 -5.46 17.17 -19.16
N THR A 53 -4.77 16.02 -19.32
CA THR A 53 -5.26 14.74 -18.84
C THR A 53 -4.30 14.13 -17.83
N VAL A 54 -4.79 13.84 -16.64
CA VAL A 54 -4.12 12.99 -15.64
C VAL A 54 -4.62 11.56 -15.82
N LEU A 55 -3.78 10.69 -16.39
CA LEU A 55 -4.10 9.27 -16.57
C LEU A 55 -3.39 8.45 -15.49
N VAL A 56 -4.16 7.86 -14.59
CA VAL A 56 -3.68 6.97 -13.52
C VAL A 56 -3.95 5.52 -13.90
N ILE A 57 -2.92 4.70 -13.93
CA ILE A 57 -2.99 3.30 -14.29
C ILE A 57 -2.60 2.44 -13.09
N ASN A 58 -3.57 1.77 -12.48
CA ASN A 58 -3.35 0.88 -11.35
C ASN A 58 -3.17 -0.56 -11.86
N TYR A 59 -1.95 -1.05 -11.74
CA TYR A 59 -1.57 -2.42 -12.05
C TYR A 59 -1.40 -3.19 -10.74
N LYS A 60 -2.24 -4.20 -10.48
CA LYS A 60 -2.26 -4.98 -9.24
C LYS A 60 -1.79 -6.41 -9.47
N HIS A 61 -1.45 -7.06 -8.37
CA HIS A 61 -1.11 -8.50 -8.32
C HIS A 61 0.02 -8.94 -9.26
N GLY A 62 0.94 -8.03 -9.59
CA GLY A 62 2.08 -8.32 -10.44
C GLY A 62 3.01 -7.14 -10.57
N SER A 63 4.12 -7.35 -11.25
CA SER A 63 5.05 -6.28 -11.60
C SER A 63 4.97 -6.00 -13.10
N VAL A 64 4.99 -4.72 -13.45
CA VAL A 64 5.09 -4.32 -14.86
C VAL A 64 6.55 -4.43 -15.31
N ASP A 65 6.79 -5.09 -16.44
CA ASP A 65 8.14 -5.13 -17.00
C ASP A 65 8.58 -3.72 -17.42
N LYS A 66 9.52 -3.16 -16.67
CA LYS A 66 10.07 -1.81 -16.90
C LYS A 66 10.80 -1.66 -18.23
N ARG A 67 11.12 -2.79 -18.90
CA ARG A 67 11.75 -2.79 -20.23
C ARG A 67 10.76 -2.52 -21.35
N LYS A 68 9.45 -2.68 -21.11
CA LYS A 68 8.41 -2.39 -22.11
C LYS A 68 8.45 -0.92 -22.57
N ALA A 69 8.24 -0.71 -23.86
CA ALA A 69 8.28 0.61 -24.47
C ALA A 69 7.31 1.59 -23.81
N VAL A 70 6.12 1.14 -23.46
CA VAL A 70 5.09 1.96 -22.80
C VAL A 70 5.60 2.56 -21.48
N ILE A 71 6.30 1.79 -20.66
CA ILE A 71 6.83 2.26 -19.37
C ILE A 71 7.94 3.30 -19.59
N LYS A 72 8.88 2.99 -20.49
CA LYS A 72 9.96 3.94 -20.85
C LYS A 72 9.42 5.27 -21.39
N ASN A 73 8.37 5.21 -22.22
CA ASN A 73 7.78 6.41 -22.80
C ASN A 73 6.96 7.20 -21.76
N ILE A 74 6.33 6.55 -20.78
CA ILE A 74 5.70 7.23 -19.63
C ILE A 74 6.75 8.06 -18.88
N GLU A 75 7.86 7.46 -18.48
CA GLU A 75 8.93 8.14 -17.73
C GLU A 75 9.59 9.25 -18.58
N LYS A 76 9.88 8.97 -19.85
CA LYS A 76 10.48 9.94 -20.78
C LYS A 76 9.63 11.20 -20.97
N ASN A 77 8.32 11.07 -20.93
CA ASN A 77 7.38 12.18 -21.14
C ASN A 77 6.80 12.77 -19.83
N GLY A 78 7.53 12.60 -18.72
CA GLY A 78 7.22 13.24 -17.44
C GLY A 78 6.17 12.52 -16.59
N GLY A 79 5.80 11.29 -16.97
CA GLY A 79 4.97 10.42 -16.13
C GLY A 79 5.77 9.78 -15.00
N VAL A 80 5.08 9.36 -13.95
CA VAL A 80 5.68 8.71 -12.80
C VAL A 80 5.32 7.23 -12.78
N VAL A 81 6.32 6.36 -12.69
CA VAL A 81 6.12 4.92 -12.49
C VAL A 81 6.47 4.58 -11.05
N PHE A 82 5.44 4.35 -10.25
CA PHE A 82 5.58 4.02 -8.83
C PHE A 82 5.32 2.53 -8.61
N GLU A 83 6.24 1.85 -7.93
CA GLU A 83 6.12 0.46 -7.54
C GLU A 83 5.94 0.36 -6.03
N SER A 84 4.74 -0.01 -5.59
CA SER A 84 4.47 -0.31 -4.18
C SER A 84 4.93 -1.74 -3.87
N LYS A 85 6.08 -1.87 -3.23
CA LYS A 85 6.60 -3.16 -2.79
C LYS A 85 5.96 -3.57 -1.46
N LYS A 86 5.75 -4.88 -1.31
CA LYS A 86 5.35 -5.42 -0.02
C LYS A 86 6.46 -5.18 1.00
N TRP A 87 6.10 -4.70 2.16
CA TRP A 87 7.05 -4.47 3.24
C TRP A 87 7.49 -5.79 3.88
N TYR A 88 8.76 -5.86 4.25
CA TYR A 88 9.28 -6.94 5.06
C TYR A 88 9.07 -6.62 6.54
N GLU A 89 8.89 -7.65 7.37
CA GLU A 89 8.63 -7.48 8.81
C GLU A 89 9.68 -6.62 9.52
N ASN A 90 10.94 -6.74 9.14
CA ASN A 90 12.04 -5.93 9.70
C ASN A 90 11.97 -4.43 9.38
N GLN A 91 11.13 -4.01 8.41
CA GLN A 91 10.95 -2.61 8.04
C GLN A 91 9.78 -1.96 8.80
N ILE A 92 8.88 -2.77 9.36
CA ILE A 92 7.66 -2.30 9.99
C ILE A 92 7.93 -1.49 11.26
N PRO A 93 8.84 -1.86 12.19
CA PRO A 93 9.12 -1.06 13.37
C PRO A 93 9.61 0.35 13.04
N ALA A 94 10.47 0.48 12.01
CA ALA A 94 10.94 1.78 11.55
C ALA A 94 9.80 2.64 10.98
N PHE A 95 8.88 2.04 10.23
CA PHE A 95 7.69 2.72 9.74
C PHE A 95 6.77 3.19 10.86
N ILE A 96 6.50 2.34 11.87
CA ILE A 96 5.68 2.70 13.05
C ILE A 96 6.27 3.93 13.75
N LYS A 97 7.58 3.94 13.96
CA LYS A 97 8.27 5.09 14.58
C LYS A 97 8.13 6.36 13.75
N SER A 98 8.32 6.27 12.43
CA SER A 98 8.15 7.41 11.53
C SER A 98 6.72 7.97 11.59
N TYR A 99 5.73 7.08 11.51
CA TYR A 99 4.31 7.45 11.58
C TYR A 99 3.96 8.24 12.84
N PHE A 100 4.41 7.78 14.00
CA PHE A 100 4.15 8.48 15.26
C PHE A 100 5.01 9.73 15.43
N SER A 101 6.25 9.72 14.94
CA SER A 101 7.14 10.89 14.97
C SER A 101 6.57 12.08 14.19
N GLU A 102 5.98 11.85 13.01
CA GLU A 102 5.31 12.89 12.22
C GLU A 102 4.16 13.56 12.96
N LYS A 103 3.60 12.88 13.96
CA LYS A 103 2.48 13.37 14.80
C LYS A 103 2.93 13.83 16.19
N ASN A 104 4.24 13.95 16.42
CA ASN A 104 4.83 14.29 17.73
C ASN A 104 4.47 13.29 18.85
N ILE A 105 4.19 12.05 18.49
CA ILE A 105 3.93 10.94 19.42
C ILE A 105 5.20 10.12 19.57
N LYS A 106 5.54 9.76 20.82
CA LYS A 106 6.70 8.96 21.14
C LYS A 106 6.35 7.49 21.24
N ILE A 107 7.20 6.64 20.73
CA ILE A 107 7.12 5.19 20.88
C ILE A 107 8.54 4.61 20.98
N ASP A 108 8.75 3.65 21.87
CA ASP A 108 10.04 2.97 22.00
C ASP A 108 10.14 1.79 21.01
N GLU A 109 11.36 1.24 20.88
CA GLU A 109 11.65 0.12 19.97
C GLU A 109 10.84 -1.11 20.32
N LYS A 110 10.74 -1.42 21.62
CA LYS A 110 10.04 -2.59 22.13
C LYS A 110 8.55 -2.54 21.81
N SER A 111 7.94 -1.38 22.02
CA SER A 111 6.53 -1.14 21.69
C SER A 111 6.26 -1.18 20.19
N ALA A 112 7.17 -0.65 19.36
CA ALA A 112 7.06 -0.75 17.91
C ALA A 112 7.16 -2.20 17.42
N GLN A 113 8.09 -2.99 18.00
CA GLN A 113 8.20 -4.41 17.70
C GLN A 113 6.96 -5.18 18.14
N MET A 114 6.40 -4.87 19.32
CA MET A 114 5.18 -5.50 19.84
C MET A 114 3.98 -5.29 18.90
N ILE A 115 3.81 -4.08 18.36
CA ILE A 115 2.75 -3.82 17.35
C ILE A 115 3.02 -4.65 16.10
N THR A 116 4.27 -4.76 15.66
CA THR A 116 4.66 -5.56 14.49
C THR A 116 4.31 -7.03 14.70
N ASP A 117 4.61 -7.59 15.86
CA ASP A 117 4.34 -8.99 16.21
C ASP A 117 2.84 -9.28 16.27
N PHE A 118 2.01 -8.30 16.71
CA PHE A 118 0.56 -8.47 16.81
C PHE A 118 -0.17 -8.31 15.47
N VAL A 119 0.29 -7.40 14.61
CA VAL A 119 -0.42 -7.03 13.37
C VAL A 119 0.16 -7.71 12.14
N GLY A 120 1.45 -8.06 12.17
CA GLY A 120 2.15 -8.61 11.03
C GLY A 120 2.45 -7.54 9.96
N ASN A 121 2.57 -7.98 8.71
CA ASN A 121 3.01 -7.14 7.57
C ASN A 121 1.87 -6.61 6.69
N ASP A 122 0.62 -6.69 7.14
CA ASP A 122 -0.52 -6.07 6.47
C ASP A 122 -0.58 -4.57 6.80
N ILE A 123 -0.10 -3.74 5.87
CA ILE A 123 -0.03 -2.29 6.06
C ILE A 123 -1.40 -1.66 6.30
N SER A 124 -2.46 -2.17 5.68
CA SER A 124 -3.82 -1.63 5.86
C SER A 124 -4.31 -1.87 7.29
N LYS A 125 -4.14 -3.08 7.80
CA LYS A 125 -4.44 -3.41 9.20
C LYS A 125 -3.53 -2.61 10.14
N LEU A 126 -2.25 -2.50 9.83
CA LEU A 126 -1.29 -1.75 10.63
C LEU A 126 -1.73 -0.29 10.79
N ILE A 127 -1.99 0.41 9.70
CA ILE A 127 -2.44 1.81 9.73
C ILE A 127 -3.70 1.97 10.59
N GLN A 128 -4.69 1.08 10.46
CA GLN A 128 -5.90 1.11 11.29
C GLN A 128 -5.59 0.97 12.79
N GLN A 129 -4.66 0.08 13.15
CA GLN A 129 -4.26 -0.07 14.55
C GLN A 129 -3.47 1.14 15.06
N LEU A 130 -2.59 1.73 14.24
CA LEU A 130 -1.87 2.96 14.61
C LEU A 130 -2.83 4.14 14.83
N GLN A 131 -3.82 4.30 13.95
CA GLN A 131 -4.87 5.33 14.11
C GLN A 131 -5.70 5.10 15.38
N LYS A 132 -6.02 3.85 15.69
CA LYS A 132 -6.74 3.51 16.93
C LYS A 132 -5.92 3.85 18.16
N LEU A 133 -4.62 3.53 18.17
CA LEU A 133 -3.72 3.90 19.26
C LEU A 133 -3.62 5.42 19.44
N GLU A 134 -3.52 6.17 18.34
CA GLU A 134 -3.48 7.62 18.32
C GLU A 134 -4.72 8.24 19.03
N VAL A 135 -5.91 7.76 18.69
CA VAL A 135 -7.16 8.23 19.29
C VAL A 135 -7.30 7.78 20.74
N SER A 136 -6.64 6.69 21.13
CA SER A 136 -6.69 6.14 22.49
C SER A 136 -5.65 6.72 23.44
N LEU A 137 -4.79 7.63 22.97
CA LEU A 137 -3.82 8.32 23.82
C LEU A 137 -4.55 9.21 24.83
N PRO A 138 -4.13 9.20 26.12
CA PRO A 138 -4.61 10.17 27.09
C PRO A 138 -4.25 11.60 26.67
N GLU A 139 -5.13 12.58 26.97
CA GLU A 139 -4.92 13.98 26.63
C GLU A 139 -3.60 14.56 27.17
N ASP A 140 -3.16 14.06 28.33
CA ASP A 140 -1.93 14.50 28.98
C ASP A 140 -0.67 13.73 28.57
N SER A 141 -0.77 12.79 27.60
CA SER A 141 0.36 11.94 27.20
C SER A 141 0.49 11.85 25.68
N ASN A 142 1.72 12.01 25.22
CA ASN A 142 2.09 11.80 23.82
C ASN A 142 2.95 10.54 23.62
N THR A 143 2.83 9.56 24.51
CA THR A 143 3.68 8.36 24.47
C THR A 143 2.83 7.10 24.39
N VAL A 144 3.11 6.28 23.39
CA VAL A 144 2.50 4.95 23.24
C VAL A 144 3.25 3.98 24.15
N THR A 145 2.54 3.44 25.15
CA THR A 145 3.09 2.47 26.10
C THR A 145 2.66 1.04 25.75
N SER A 146 3.37 0.04 26.27
CA SER A 146 3.04 -1.37 26.09
C SER A 146 1.63 -1.68 26.57
N GLU A 147 1.20 -1.10 27.71
CA GLU A 147 -0.13 -1.30 28.29
C GLU A 147 -1.24 -0.76 27.37
N LEU A 148 -0.97 0.40 26.72
CA LEU A 148 -1.91 0.97 25.75
C LEU A 148 -2.05 0.06 24.52
N ILE A 149 -0.95 -0.55 24.07
CA ILE A 149 -0.94 -1.49 22.96
C ILE A 149 -1.74 -2.74 23.31
N GLU A 150 -1.46 -3.37 24.43
CA GLU A 150 -2.17 -4.57 24.90
C GLU A 150 -3.68 -4.35 25.00
N LYS A 151 -4.09 -3.19 25.52
CA LYS A 151 -5.50 -2.83 25.68
C LYS A 151 -6.22 -2.60 24.36
N ASN A 152 -5.54 -2.01 23.37
CA ASN A 152 -6.19 -1.51 22.16
C ASN A 152 -5.94 -2.37 20.94
N VAL A 153 -4.74 -2.87 20.71
CA VAL A 153 -4.41 -3.66 19.52
C VAL A 153 -4.93 -5.09 19.66
N GLY A 154 -4.95 -5.59 20.88
CA GLY A 154 -5.33 -6.97 21.17
C GLY A 154 -4.33 -7.98 20.59
N VAL A 155 -4.31 -9.16 21.13
CA VAL A 155 -3.60 -10.29 20.50
C VAL A 155 -4.44 -10.70 19.30
N SER A 156 -3.93 -10.48 18.08
CA SER A 156 -4.59 -11.03 16.90
C SER A 156 -4.65 -12.54 17.05
N LYS A 157 -5.85 -13.09 17.15
CA LYS A 157 -6.04 -14.54 17.16
C LYS A 157 -5.81 -15.21 15.80
N ASP A 158 -5.36 -14.44 14.82
CA ASP A 158 -5.01 -14.93 13.47
C ASP A 158 -3.58 -15.49 13.44
N TYR A 159 -3.19 -16.23 14.46
CA TYR A 159 -2.03 -17.11 14.35
C TYR A 159 -2.37 -18.19 13.32
N ASN A 160 -1.62 -18.24 12.22
CA ASN A 160 -1.83 -19.29 11.25
C ASN A 160 -1.10 -20.56 11.67
N ASN A 161 -1.50 -21.69 11.11
CA ASN A 161 -0.89 -23.01 11.40
C ASN A 161 0.64 -23.03 11.18
N PHE A 162 1.19 -22.14 10.35
CA PHE A 162 2.63 -22.04 10.10
C PHE A 162 3.38 -21.42 11.29
N GLU A 163 2.78 -20.45 11.98
CA GLU A 163 3.38 -19.86 13.19
C GLU A 163 3.37 -20.84 14.34
N LEU A 164 2.31 -21.64 14.48
CA LEU A 164 2.27 -22.75 15.44
C LEU A 164 3.37 -23.77 15.13
N LEU A 165 3.49 -24.20 13.89
CA LEU A 165 4.55 -25.12 13.46
C LEU A 165 5.95 -24.56 13.73
N LYS A 166 6.16 -23.28 13.47
CA LYS A 166 7.43 -22.59 13.75
C LYS A 166 7.72 -22.56 15.26
N ALA A 167 6.74 -22.19 16.08
CA ALA A 167 6.89 -22.15 17.53
C ALA A 167 7.20 -23.54 18.10
N ILE A 168 6.58 -24.60 17.57
CA ILE A 168 6.87 -26.00 17.93
C ILE A 168 8.29 -26.39 17.51
N ALA A 169 8.69 -26.07 16.26
CA ALA A 169 10.03 -26.38 15.75
C ALA A 169 11.15 -25.68 16.55
N GLU A 170 10.90 -24.46 17.00
CA GLU A 170 11.80 -23.66 17.84
C GLU A 170 11.71 -24.03 19.33
N LYS A 171 10.87 -25.02 19.69
CA LYS A 171 10.60 -25.45 21.10
C LYS A 171 10.15 -24.29 22.00
N ASN A 172 9.52 -23.28 21.43
CA ASN A 172 8.98 -22.15 22.17
C ASN A 172 7.58 -22.48 22.71
N ILE A 173 7.54 -23.17 23.86
CA ILE A 173 6.33 -23.67 24.47
C ILE A 173 5.34 -22.55 24.82
N LEU A 174 5.85 -21.41 25.29
CA LEU A 174 5.00 -20.26 25.64
C LEU A 174 4.29 -19.72 24.39
N LYS A 175 5.01 -19.54 23.29
CA LYS A 175 4.44 -19.07 22.03
C LYS A 175 3.46 -20.08 21.45
N ALA A 176 3.78 -21.38 21.50
CA ALA A 176 2.91 -22.44 21.01
C ALA A 176 1.58 -22.53 21.79
N ASN A 177 1.60 -22.24 23.09
CA ASN A 177 0.37 -22.22 23.91
C ASN A 177 -0.46 -20.95 23.78
N THR A 178 0.11 -19.88 23.21
CA THR A 178 -0.59 -18.60 22.99
C THR A 178 -1.28 -18.56 21.62
N ILE A 179 -0.90 -19.45 20.71
CA ILE A 179 -1.45 -19.66 19.38
C ILE A 179 -2.66 -20.60 19.44
#